data_d7f7f30a1784b8f92e4d4cac64e85e5b
#
_entry.id   d7f7f30a1784b8f92e4d4cac64e85e5b
#
_cell.length_a   1.000
_cell.length_b   1.000
_cell.length_c   1.000
_cell.angle_alpha   90.00
_cell.angle_beta   90.00
_cell.angle_gamma   90.00
#
_symmetry.space_group_name_H-M   'P 1'
#
loop_
_entity.id
_entity.type
_entity.pdbx_description
1 polymer ?
#
loop_
_entity_poly.entity_id
_entity_poly.type
_entity_poly.pdbx_seq_one_letter_code
_entity_poly.pdbx_strand_id
1 'polypeptide(L)' 'MHHIVERVMLSAKSTSPLLQTELRKRVFDYVELLCSAGKRDPEELVEFGVEYVRTIVNGPDRRFTGC' A
#
# COMPACT_ATOMS: atom_id res chain seq x y z
N MET A 1 -3.32 -12.63 6.09
CA MET A 1 -2.82 -11.69 5.09
C MET A 1 -3.91 -10.98 4.31
N HIS A 2 -4.98 -11.68 3.96
CA HIS A 2 -6.07 -11.04 3.22
C HIS A 2 -6.68 -9.88 3.98
N HIS A 3 -6.82 -10.01 5.29
CA HIS A 3 -7.39 -8.92 6.08
C HIS A 3 -6.57 -7.65 5.98
N ILE A 4 -5.27 -7.81 6.00
CA ILE A 4 -4.38 -6.67 5.95
C ILE A 4 -4.50 -5.96 4.62
N VAL A 5 -4.46 -6.72 3.54
CA VAL A 5 -4.59 -6.15 2.20
C VAL A 5 -5.93 -5.44 2.05
N GLU A 6 -6.99 -6.05 2.53
CA GLU A 6 -8.31 -5.45 2.42
C GLU A 6 -8.40 -4.15 3.19
N ARG A 7 -7.85 -4.11 4.39
CA ARG A 7 -7.86 -2.90 5.18
C ARG A 7 -7.08 -1.79 4.49
N VAL A 8 -5.95 -2.14 3.89
CA VAL A 8 -5.16 -1.16 3.16
C VAL A 8 -5.96 -0.66 1.96
N MET A 9 -6.62 -1.55 1.25
CA MET A 9 -7.38 -1.16 0.08
C MET A 9 -8.58 -0.29 0.42
N LEU A 10 -9.08 -0.38 1.64
CA LEU A 10 -10.16 0.51 2.06
C LEU A 10 -9.74 1.97 2.01
N SER A 11 -8.48 2.24 2.25
CA SER A 11 -7.99 3.61 2.19
C SER A 11 -7.80 4.09 0.76
N ALA A 12 -7.86 3.18 -0.21
CA ALA A 12 -7.68 3.50 -1.62
C ALA A 12 -8.98 3.37 -2.41
N LYS A 13 -10.12 3.50 -1.74
CA LYS A 13 -11.40 3.31 -2.40
C LYS A 13 -11.68 4.31 -3.50
N SER A 14 -11.10 5.48 -3.42
CA SER A 14 -11.39 6.52 -4.40
C SER A 14 -10.63 6.35 -5.69
N THR A 15 -9.76 5.35 -5.78
CA THR A 15 -9.01 5.12 -7.01
C THR A 15 -9.86 4.37 -8.03
N SER A 16 -9.43 4.39 -9.28
CA SER A 16 -10.17 3.71 -10.34
C SER A 16 -10.06 2.20 -10.15
N PRO A 17 -11.02 1.43 -10.68
CA PRO A 17 -10.99 -0.02 -10.54
C PRO A 17 -9.73 -0.66 -11.10
N LEU A 18 -9.24 -0.15 -12.21
CA LEU A 18 -8.03 -0.69 -12.80
C LEU A 18 -6.83 -0.49 -11.88
N LEU A 19 -6.73 0.72 -11.33
CA LEU A 19 -5.65 1.02 -10.42
C LEU A 19 -5.78 0.22 -9.13
N GLN A 20 -7.00 -0.02 -8.69
CA GLN A 20 -7.22 -0.82 -7.49
C GLN A 20 -6.70 -2.23 -7.65
N THR A 21 -6.93 -2.83 -8.81
CA THR A 21 -6.41 -4.17 -9.09
C THR A 21 -4.90 -4.20 -8.99
N GLU A 22 -4.27 -3.21 -9.59
CA GLU A 22 -2.82 -3.10 -9.57
C GLU A 22 -2.31 -2.86 -8.15
N LEU A 23 -2.98 -1.98 -7.42
CA LEU A 23 -2.60 -1.67 -6.05
C LEU A 23 -2.69 -2.89 -5.15
N ARG A 24 -3.76 -3.65 -5.30
CA ARG A 24 -3.95 -4.84 -4.47
C ARG A 24 -2.79 -5.79 -4.63
N LYS A 25 -2.36 -5.98 -5.85
CA LYS A 25 -1.25 -6.87 -6.14
C LYS A 25 0.04 -6.35 -5.50
N ARG A 26 0.30 -5.07 -5.66
CA ARG A 26 1.50 -4.46 -5.11
C ARG A 26 1.49 -4.47 -3.59
N VAL A 27 0.35 -4.20 -3.00
CA VAL A 27 0.22 -4.21 -1.55
C VAL A 27 0.47 -5.62 -1.02
N PHE A 28 -0.11 -6.60 -1.69
CA PHE A 28 0.08 -7.99 -1.28
C PHE A 28 1.57 -8.35 -1.27
N ASP A 29 2.26 -8.02 -2.35
CA ASP A 29 3.69 -8.30 -2.46
C ASP A 29 4.48 -7.57 -1.38
N TYR A 30 4.11 -6.33 -1.13
CA TYR A 30 4.79 -5.52 -0.15
C TYR A 30 4.62 -6.09 1.25
N VAL A 31 3.39 -6.46 1.60
CA VAL A 31 3.11 -7.03 2.90
C VAL A 31 3.84 -8.37 3.07
N GLU A 32 3.86 -9.16 2.02
CA GLU A 32 4.58 -10.42 2.04
C GLU A 32 6.06 -10.20 2.31
N LEU A 33 6.61 -9.19 1.67
CA LEU A 33 8.01 -8.86 1.87
C LEU A 33 8.28 -8.46 3.31
N LEU A 34 7.39 -7.67 3.88
CA LEU A 34 7.52 -7.27 5.28
C LEU A 34 7.46 -8.47 6.22
N CYS A 35 6.56 -9.38 5.94
CA CYS A 35 6.45 -10.60 6.73
C CYS A 35 7.73 -11.40 6.65
N SER A 36 8.31 -11.48 5.49
CA SER A 36 9.57 -12.20 5.30
C SER A 36 10.69 -11.55 6.09
N ALA A 37 10.62 -10.25 6.26
CA ALA A 37 11.62 -9.51 7.00
C ALA A 37 11.41 -9.60 8.52
N GLY A 38 10.36 -10.30 8.94
CA GLY A 38 10.10 -10.46 10.36
C GLY A 38 9.01 -9.57 10.92
N LYS A 39 8.44 -8.72 10.10
CA LYS A 39 7.35 -7.86 10.54
C LYS A 39 6.04 -8.60 10.46
N ARG A 40 5.46 -8.89 11.63
CA ARG A 40 4.23 -9.66 11.66
C ARG A 40 3.10 -9.00 12.41
N ASP A 41 3.32 -7.78 12.87
CA ASP A 41 2.29 -7.04 13.57
C ASP A 41 1.26 -6.55 12.56
N PRO A 42 0.01 -7.03 12.64
CA PRO A 42 -0.99 -6.65 11.64
C PRO A 42 -1.24 -5.15 11.59
N GLU A 43 -1.16 -4.48 12.72
CA GLU A 43 -1.39 -3.04 12.72
C GLU A 43 -0.28 -2.30 11.99
N GLU A 44 0.95 -2.71 12.24
CA GLU A 44 2.08 -2.12 11.54
C GLU A 44 2.00 -2.39 10.05
N LEU A 45 1.63 -3.61 9.70
CA LEU A 45 1.52 -3.97 8.29
C LEU A 45 0.49 -3.13 7.58
N VAL A 46 -0.63 -2.87 8.24
CA VAL A 46 -1.66 -2.01 7.66
C VAL A 46 -1.12 -0.59 7.49
N GLU A 47 -0.43 -0.08 8.48
CA GLU A 47 0.11 1.26 8.40
C GLU A 47 1.11 1.40 7.26
N PHE A 48 2.02 0.46 7.16
CA PHE A 48 3.00 0.49 6.07
C PHE A 48 2.30 0.37 4.72
N GLY A 49 1.30 -0.49 4.64
CA GLY A 49 0.56 -0.65 3.40
C GLY A 49 -0.16 0.60 2.98
N VAL A 50 -0.78 1.29 3.94
CA VAL A 50 -1.47 2.53 3.65
C VAL A 50 -0.50 3.59 3.13
N GLU A 51 0.66 3.68 3.75
CA GLU A 51 1.67 4.63 3.30
C GLU A 51 2.14 4.29 1.89
N TYR A 52 2.32 3.01 1.63
CA TYR A 52 2.75 2.56 0.33
C TYR A 52 1.73 2.94 -0.75
N VAL A 53 0.45 2.68 -0.46
CA VAL A 53 -0.62 3.02 -1.39
C VAL A 53 -0.68 4.52 -1.61
N ARG A 54 -0.55 5.29 -0.56
CA ARG A 54 -0.56 6.72 -0.66
C ARG A 54 0.52 7.23 -1.60
N THR A 55 1.70 6.66 -1.47
CA THR A 55 2.81 7.06 -2.31
C THR A 55 2.51 6.76 -3.78
N ILE A 56 1.91 5.62 -4.04
CA ILE A 56 1.58 5.24 -5.41
C ILE A 56 0.48 6.12 -5.97
N VAL A 57 -0.58 6.31 -5.20
CA VAL A 57 -1.74 7.05 -5.68
C VAL A 57 -1.41 8.52 -5.92
N ASN A 58 -0.68 9.11 -4.99
CA ASN A 58 -0.31 10.52 -5.13
C ASN A 58 0.82 10.73 -6.12
N GLY A 59 1.47 9.64 -6.51
CA GLY A 59 2.57 9.74 -7.45
C GLY A 59 3.80 10.34 -6.84
N PRO A 60 4.80 10.61 -7.64
CA PRO A 60 6.05 11.18 -7.15
C PRO A 60 5.80 12.55 -6.55
N ASP A 61 6.52 12.80 -5.49
CA ASP A 61 6.38 14.04 -4.77
C ASP A 61 6.90 15.19 -5.63
N ARG A 62 6.05 16.17 -5.85
CA ARG A 62 6.41 17.31 -6.65
C ARG A 62 7.53 18.11 -6.08
N ARG A 63 7.71 18.02 -4.79
CA ARG A 63 8.76 18.78 -4.14
C ARG A 63 10.14 18.37 -4.60
N PHE A 64 10.27 17.13 -5.00
CA PHE A 64 11.55 16.68 -5.50
C PHE A 64 11.90 17.33 -6.82
N THR A 65 10.90 17.47 -7.66
CA THR A 65 11.16 18.09 -8.94
C THR A 65 11.32 19.59 -8.81
N GLY A 66 10.79 20.15 -7.77
CA GLY A 66 10.90 21.56 -7.54
C GLY A 66 12.27 21.99 -7.08
N CYS A 67 13.07 21.07 -6.67
CA CYS A 67 14.43 21.40 -6.27
C CYS A 67 15.37 21.46 -7.46
#